data_3b84bd8e744e53583088a29b9e4171ae
#
_entry.id   3b84bd8e744e53583088a29b9e4171ae
#
_cell.length_a   1.000
_cell.length_b   1.000
_cell.length_c   1.000
_cell.angle_alpha   90.00
_cell.angle_beta   90.00
_cell.angle_gamma   90.00
#
_symmetry.space_group_name_H-M   'P 1'
#
loop_
_entity.id
_entity.type
_entity.pdbx_description
1 polymer ?
#
loop_
_entity_poly.entity_id
_entity_poly.type
_entity_poly.pdbx_seq_one_letter_code
_entity_poly.pdbx_strand_id
1 'polypeptide(L)'
;MSFHQGAPTPHNEAKPGDFAKTVLMPGDPLRAKYIAETYLENATCVNQVRGMLAYTGQYKGCPVSIMGSGMGIPSMGIYSYELYAFYGVENIIRIGTAGAASDEIEMMDVILADRSYSTSDYAQIQSGFTGNCLPASPELNAIITETSKSTDLHLVTGAVSSGGVFYKEEMQREPEPYMKEVKALEMESFALFANAKALGKKGACLVTVTDNKRTGELLTPEQRKTHLGKMFTLALESAIRM
;
A
#
# COMPACT_ATOMS: atom_id res chain seq x y z
N MET A 1 6.99 27.55 -0.09
CA MET A 1 5.75 27.76 0.72
C MET A 1 4.80 26.61 0.44
N SER A 2 4.38 25.86 1.47
CA SER A 2 3.34 24.85 1.32
C SER A 2 2.01 25.55 1.10
N PHE A 3 1.31 25.24 0.02
CA PHE A 3 0.00 25.86 -0.31
C PHE A 3 -1.12 25.42 0.65
N HIS A 4 -0.90 24.41 1.48
CA HIS A 4 -1.87 23.87 2.44
C HIS A 4 -1.24 23.63 3.81
N GLN A 5 -1.91 24.13 4.85
CA GLN A 5 -1.45 24.02 6.22
C GLN A 5 -2.41 23.21 7.13
N GLY A 6 -3.23 22.33 6.56
CA GLY A 6 -4.15 21.50 7.36
C GLY A 6 -5.26 20.83 6.56
N ALA A 7 -6.05 20.03 7.28
CA ALA A 7 -7.27 19.38 6.78
C ALA A 7 -8.47 20.37 6.84
N PRO A 8 -9.43 20.30 5.90
CA PRO A 8 -9.43 19.48 4.69
C PRO A 8 -8.43 19.96 3.64
N THR A 9 -8.04 19.06 2.72
CA THR A 9 -7.14 19.38 1.61
C THR A 9 -7.88 19.43 0.28
N PRO A 10 -7.27 19.88 -0.84
CA PRO A 10 -7.91 19.80 -2.16
C PRO A 10 -8.19 18.38 -2.66
N HIS A 11 -7.59 17.37 -2.02
CA HIS A 11 -7.70 15.98 -2.45
C HIS A 11 -8.51 15.14 -1.45
N ASN A 12 -8.81 15.69 -0.26
CA ASN A 12 -9.47 14.95 0.80
C ASN A 12 -10.33 15.90 1.67
N GLU A 13 -11.66 15.70 1.64
CA GLU A 13 -12.64 16.53 2.34
C GLU A 13 -12.86 16.13 3.80
N ALA A 14 -12.23 15.04 4.27
CA ALA A 14 -12.33 14.59 5.64
C ALA A 14 -11.91 15.70 6.63
N LYS A 15 -12.50 15.69 7.81
CA LYS A 15 -12.16 16.62 8.89
C LYS A 15 -11.05 16.06 9.77
N PRO A 16 -10.34 16.91 10.52
CA PRO A 16 -9.46 16.43 11.58
C PRO A 16 -10.20 15.48 12.53
N GLY A 17 -9.64 14.28 12.73
CA GLY A 17 -10.24 13.24 13.59
C GLY A 17 -11.13 12.24 12.86
N ASP A 18 -11.47 12.43 11.58
CA ASP A 18 -12.25 11.47 10.80
C ASP A 18 -11.47 10.19 10.48
N PHE A 19 -10.14 10.24 10.43
CA PHE A 19 -9.29 9.06 10.21
C PHE A 19 -8.82 8.43 11.52
N ALA A 20 -8.79 7.10 11.54
CA ALA A 20 -8.12 6.32 12.57
C ALA A 20 -6.59 6.49 12.49
N LYS A 21 -5.87 6.07 13.54
CA LYS A 21 -4.39 6.10 13.56
C LYS A 21 -3.76 5.17 12.53
N THR A 22 -4.45 4.10 12.16
CA THR A 22 -4.02 3.11 11.17
C THR A 22 -4.96 3.12 9.97
N VAL A 23 -4.38 3.28 8.77
CA VAL A 23 -5.10 3.31 7.50
C VAL A 23 -4.63 2.17 6.59
N LEU A 24 -5.56 1.39 6.06
CA LEU A 24 -5.30 0.42 5.00
C LEU A 24 -5.52 1.07 3.65
N MET A 25 -4.53 0.98 2.75
CA MET A 25 -4.58 1.66 1.45
C MET A 25 -4.52 0.68 0.27
N PRO A 26 -5.67 0.22 -0.26
CA PRO A 26 -5.72 -0.40 -1.59
C PRO A 26 -5.51 0.66 -2.69
N GLY A 27 -5.01 0.24 -3.86
CA GLY A 27 -4.88 1.13 -5.02
C GLY A 27 -6.23 1.59 -5.55
N ASP A 28 -7.21 0.68 -5.61
CA ASP A 28 -8.54 0.88 -6.16
C ASP A 28 -9.51 1.44 -5.11
N PRO A 29 -10.14 2.62 -5.34
CA PRO A 29 -11.14 3.20 -4.43
C PRO A 29 -12.37 2.31 -4.25
N LEU A 30 -12.78 1.56 -5.27
CA LEU A 30 -13.91 0.62 -5.16
C LEU A 30 -13.55 -0.59 -4.31
N ARG A 31 -12.27 -0.98 -4.27
CA ARG A 31 -11.78 -1.97 -3.32
C ARG A 31 -11.78 -1.43 -1.89
N ALA A 32 -11.43 -0.15 -1.70
CA ALA A 32 -11.56 0.49 -0.38
C ALA A 32 -13.01 0.44 0.12
N LYS A 33 -13.97 0.77 -0.75
CA LYS A 33 -15.40 0.65 -0.46
C LYS A 33 -15.78 -0.79 -0.11
N TYR A 34 -15.41 -1.77 -0.94
CA TYR A 34 -15.71 -3.18 -0.72
C TYR A 34 -15.20 -3.68 0.64
N ILE A 35 -13.95 -3.35 0.98
CA ILE A 35 -13.36 -3.78 2.26
C ILE A 35 -14.11 -3.12 3.43
N ALA A 36 -14.41 -1.83 3.34
CA ALA A 36 -15.12 -1.11 4.39
C ALA A 36 -16.53 -1.70 4.63
N GLU A 37 -17.29 -1.91 3.57
CA GLU A 37 -18.66 -2.45 3.64
C GLU A 37 -18.70 -3.93 4.05
N THR A 38 -17.64 -4.70 3.79
CA THR A 38 -17.59 -6.14 4.09
C THR A 38 -17.08 -6.43 5.49
N TYR A 39 -16.09 -5.67 5.96
CA TYR A 39 -15.33 -6.03 7.16
C TYR A 39 -15.48 -5.04 8.32
N LEU A 40 -15.86 -3.78 8.07
CA LEU A 40 -15.97 -2.79 9.14
C LEU A 40 -17.43 -2.68 9.66
N GLU A 41 -17.54 -2.58 10.96
CA GLU A 41 -18.78 -2.17 11.62
C GLU A 41 -18.90 -0.64 11.61
N ASN A 42 -20.12 -0.12 11.39
CA ASN A 42 -20.42 1.31 11.39
C ASN A 42 -19.54 2.13 10.42
N ALA A 43 -19.19 1.56 9.27
CA ALA A 43 -18.37 2.23 8.29
C ALA A 43 -19.03 3.50 7.74
N THR A 44 -18.35 4.63 7.87
CA THR A 44 -18.79 5.94 7.36
C THR A 44 -17.82 6.40 6.26
N CYS A 45 -18.37 6.84 5.14
CA CYS A 45 -17.58 7.46 4.07
C CYS A 45 -17.13 8.86 4.50
N VAL A 46 -15.82 9.08 4.59
CA VAL A 46 -15.22 10.35 5.05
C VAL A 46 -14.57 11.15 3.92
N ASN A 47 -14.36 10.54 2.75
CA ASN A 47 -13.89 11.23 1.55
C ASN A 47 -14.46 10.65 0.26
N GLN A 48 -14.86 11.53 -0.66
CA GLN A 48 -15.29 11.18 -2.02
C GLN A 48 -14.63 12.08 -3.07
N VAL A 49 -13.88 13.08 -2.63
CA VAL A 49 -13.19 14.03 -3.52
C VAL A 49 -12.32 13.27 -4.51
N ARG A 50 -12.43 13.64 -5.79
CA ARG A 50 -11.71 13.01 -6.92
C ARG A 50 -12.00 11.52 -7.11
N GLY A 51 -13.10 11.00 -6.54
CA GLY A 51 -13.42 9.57 -6.55
C GLY A 51 -12.51 8.73 -5.66
N MET A 52 -11.65 9.35 -4.85
CA MET A 52 -10.76 8.64 -3.95
C MET A 52 -11.48 8.34 -2.64
N LEU A 53 -12.23 7.26 -2.65
CA LEU A 53 -13.10 6.88 -1.53
C LEU A 53 -12.30 6.53 -0.29
N ALA A 54 -12.73 7.09 0.86
CA ALA A 54 -12.20 6.76 2.17
C ALA A 54 -13.33 6.48 3.15
N TYR A 55 -13.10 5.51 4.02
CA TYR A 55 -14.06 5.06 5.04
C TYR A 55 -13.37 4.91 6.38
N THR A 56 -14.08 5.24 7.44
CA THR A 56 -13.67 4.93 8.82
C THR A 56 -14.78 4.16 9.50
N GLY A 57 -14.41 3.12 10.24
CA GLY A 57 -15.32 2.26 10.99
C GLY A 57 -14.58 1.50 12.07
N GLN A 58 -15.16 0.40 12.55
CA GLN A 58 -14.56 -0.44 13.57
C GLN A 58 -14.34 -1.85 13.03
N TYR A 59 -13.20 -2.43 13.36
CA TYR A 59 -12.92 -3.84 13.17
C TYR A 59 -12.67 -4.47 14.54
N LYS A 60 -13.58 -5.39 14.97
CA LYS A 60 -13.53 -6.01 16.30
C LYS A 60 -13.45 -4.96 17.43
N GLY A 61 -14.24 -3.89 17.31
CA GLY A 61 -14.29 -2.80 18.30
C GLY A 61 -13.13 -1.79 18.24
N CYS A 62 -12.15 -1.97 17.36
CA CYS A 62 -11.01 -1.04 17.19
C CYS A 62 -11.21 -0.17 15.93
N PRO A 63 -10.95 1.15 16.01
CA PRO A 63 -11.09 2.04 14.85
C PRO A 63 -10.03 1.74 13.78
N VAL A 64 -10.48 1.60 12.54
CA VAL A 64 -9.64 1.42 11.35
C VAL A 64 -10.20 2.26 10.22
N SER A 65 -9.32 2.88 9.44
CA SER A 65 -9.71 3.57 8.20
C SER A 65 -9.21 2.81 6.97
N ILE A 66 -9.95 2.94 5.88
CA ILE A 66 -9.61 2.34 4.59
C ILE A 66 -9.75 3.43 3.53
N MET A 67 -8.71 3.68 2.76
CA MET A 67 -8.72 4.72 1.73
C MET A 67 -8.02 4.24 0.46
N GLY A 68 -8.60 4.51 -0.70
CA GLY A 68 -7.92 4.30 -1.98
C GLY A 68 -6.65 5.14 -2.09
N SER A 69 -5.61 4.61 -2.72
CA SER A 69 -4.38 5.38 -3.00
C SER A 69 -4.30 5.88 -4.44
N GLY A 70 -5.13 5.34 -5.33
CA GLY A 70 -4.88 5.43 -6.77
C GLY A 70 -3.68 4.59 -7.18
N MET A 71 -3.24 4.74 -8.43
CA MET A 71 -2.11 4.00 -9.00
C MET A 71 -0.89 4.91 -9.15
N GLY A 72 0.26 4.34 -8.83
CA GLY A 72 1.56 4.93 -9.07
C GLY A 72 2.08 5.84 -7.97
N ILE A 73 3.38 6.04 -8.01
CA ILE A 73 4.16 6.84 -7.05
C ILE A 73 3.55 8.23 -6.79
N PRO A 74 3.15 9.04 -7.80
CA PRO A 74 2.62 10.37 -7.52
C PRO A 74 1.30 10.35 -6.76
N SER A 75 0.41 9.40 -7.07
CA SER A 75 -0.90 9.28 -6.41
C SER A 75 -0.73 8.85 -4.95
N MET A 76 -0.03 7.76 -4.69
CA MET A 76 0.30 7.32 -3.34
C MET A 76 1.02 8.44 -2.58
N GLY A 77 1.92 9.17 -3.26
CA GLY A 77 2.68 10.27 -2.68
C GLY A 77 1.79 11.37 -2.12
N ILE A 78 0.76 11.78 -2.85
CA ILE A 78 -0.19 12.81 -2.39
C ILE A 78 -0.97 12.31 -1.18
N TYR A 79 -1.67 11.20 -1.32
CA TYR A 79 -2.62 10.74 -0.29
C TYR A 79 -1.93 10.29 0.99
N SER A 80 -0.82 9.56 0.92
CA SER A 80 -0.09 9.14 2.12
C SER A 80 0.56 10.33 2.85
N TYR A 81 1.06 11.32 2.10
CA TYR A 81 1.60 12.54 2.70
C TYR A 81 0.53 13.29 3.49
N GLU A 82 -0.65 13.53 2.87
CA GLU A 82 -1.74 14.23 3.53
C GLU A 82 -2.24 13.51 4.77
N LEU A 83 -2.44 12.19 4.69
CA LEU A 83 -2.85 11.37 5.83
C LEU A 83 -1.89 11.51 7.02
N TYR A 84 -0.59 11.42 6.77
CA TYR A 84 0.42 11.57 7.81
C TYR A 84 0.54 13.00 8.34
N ALA A 85 0.58 13.98 7.44
CA ALA A 85 0.89 15.37 7.80
C ALA A 85 -0.30 16.13 8.40
N PHE A 86 -1.53 15.84 7.92
CA PHE A 86 -2.70 16.68 8.22
C PHE A 86 -3.83 15.98 8.94
N TYR A 87 -3.91 14.64 8.84
CA TYR A 87 -5.02 13.86 9.42
C TYR A 87 -4.63 13.05 10.67
N GLY A 88 -3.38 13.18 11.13
CA GLY A 88 -2.92 12.53 12.36
C GLY A 88 -2.77 11.02 12.27
N VAL A 89 -2.66 10.49 11.04
CA VAL A 89 -2.38 9.06 10.80
C VAL A 89 -0.96 8.75 11.21
N GLU A 90 -0.76 7.60 11.85
CA GLU A 90 0.55 7.15 12.34
C GLU A 90 1.06 5.97 11.51
N ASN A 91 0.17 5.08 11.09
CA ASN A 91 0.49 3.86 10.40
C ASN A 91 -0.30 3.76 9.09
N ILE A 92 0.39 3.44 7.99
CA ILE A 92 -0.28 3.09 6.72
C ILE A 92 0.20 1.71 6.29
N ILE A 93 -0.74 0.81 6.01
CA ILE A 93 -0.49 -0.47 5.37
C ILE A 93 -1.07 -0.41 3.95
N ARG A 94 -0.21 -0.39 2.96
CA ARG A 94 -0.65 -0.63 1.58
C ARG A 94 -1.10 -2.08 1.44
N ILE A 95 -2.28 -2.29 0.86
CA ILE A 95 -2.87 -3.61 0.57
C ILE A 95 -3.19 -3.71 -0.92
N GLY A 96 -2.22 -4.14 -1.70
CA GLY A 96 -2.26 -4.05 -3.15
C GLY A 96 -2.22 -5.38 -3.88
N THR A 97 -2.02 -5.26 -5.19
CA THR A 97 -1.71 -6.38 -6.09
C THR A 97 -0.37 -6.16 -6.75
N ALA A 98 0.28 -7.23 -7.18
CA ALA A 98 1.59 -7.19 -7.81
C ALA A 98 1.75 -8.29 -8.85
N GLY A 99 2.68 -8.09 -9.78
CA GLY A 99 3.16 -9.14 -10.65
C GLY A 99 4.33 -9.91 -10.03
N ALA A 100 4.40 -11.23 -10.24
CA ALA A 100 5.55 -12.04 -9.84
C ALA A 100 6.83 -11.56 -10.55
N ALA A 101 7.93 -11.46 -9.80
CA ALA A 101 9.24 -11.07 -10.33
C ALA A 101 10.32 -12.16 -10.18
N SER A 102 10.04 -13.21 -9.42
CA SER A 102 10.93 -14.31 -9.14
C SER A 102 10.22 -15.65 -9.42
N ASP A 103 10.96 -16.66 -9.84
CA ASP A 103 10.41 -17.99 -10.20
C ASP A 103 9.84 -18.78 -9.01
N GLU A 104 10.24 -18.41 -7.80
CA GLU A 104 9.75 -19.02 -6.57
C GLU A 104 8.39 -18.44 -6.10
N ILE A 105 7.90 -17.39 -6.77
CA ILE A 105 6.66 -16.71 -6.40
C ILE A 105 5.52 -17.20 -7.28
N GLU A 106 4.47 -17.66 -6.62
CA GLU A 106 3.29 -18.23 -7.27
C GLU A 106 2.10 -17.26 -7.26
N MET A 107 1.10 -17.58 -8.07
CA MET A 107 -0.17 -16.85 -8.05
C MET A 107 -0.82 -16.97 -6.67
N MET A 108 -1.36 -15.86 -6.19
CA MET A 108 -2.01 -15.72 -4.88
C MET A 108 -1.05 -15.73 -3.66
N ASP A 109 0.26 -15.84 -3.84
CA ASP A 109 1.20 -15.55 -2.76
C ASP A 109 1.02 -14.13 -2.25
N VAL A 110 1.16 -13.95 -0.95
CA VAL A 110 1.15 -12.63 -0.32
C VAL A 110 2.56 -12.24 0.05
N ILE A 111 3.03 -11.14 -0.52
CA ILE A 111 4.36 -10.60 -0.27
C ILE A 111 4.25 -9.49 0.77
N LEU A 112 4.98 -9.63 1.87
CA LEU A 112 5.27 -8.56 2.81
C LEU A 112 6.59 -7.90 2.41
N ALA A 113 6.52 -6.66 1.93
CA ALA A 113 7.71 -5.94 1.53
C ALA A 113 8.57 -5.59 2.74
N ASP A 114 9.83 -6.06 2.76
CA ASP A 114 10.82 -5.60 3.73
C ASP A 114 11.48 -4.30 3.27
N ARG A 115 11.55 -4.09 1.96
CA ARG A 115 12.05 -2.90 1.30
C ARG A 115 11.45 -2.72 -0.10
N SER A 116 11.50 -1.50 -0.59
CA SER A 116 11.05 -1.15 -1.93
C SER A 116 12.19 -0.50 -2.71
N TYR A 117 12.45 -1.02 -3.90
CA TYR A 117 13.34 -0.42 -4.88
C TYR A 117 12.56 0.43 -5.89
N SER A 118 13.17 1.51 -6.37
CA SER A 118 12.63 2.31 -7.48
C SER A 118 13.72 3.09 -8.19
N THR A 119 13.52 3.34 -9.49
CA THR A 119 14.31 4.29 -10.26
C THR A 119 13.71 5.69 -10.28
N SER A 120 12.63 5.93 -9.52
CA SER A 120 11.98 7.23 -9.42
C SER A 120 12.80 8.20 -8.58
N ASP A 121 12.83 9.45 -8.98
CA ASP A 121 13.42 10.57 -8.26
C ASP A 121 12.49 11.13 -7.15
N TYR A 122 11.33 10.50 -6.93
CA TYR A 122 10.31 10.95 -5.98
C TYR A 122 10.90 11.29 -4.60
N ALA A 123 11.64 10.36 -3.99
CA ALA A 123 12.17 10.55 -2.64
C ALA A 123 13.25 11.65 -2.59
N GLN A 124 14.02 11.81 -3.68
CA GLN A 124 15.01 12.87 -3.81
C GLN A 124 14.32 14.25 -3.87
N ILE A 125 13.32 14.39 -4.72
CA ILE A 125 12.57 15.66 -4.86
C ILE A 125 11.79 15.97 -3.58
N GLN A 126 11.15 14.96 -2.97
CA GLN A 126 10.29 15.12 -1.81
C GLN A 126 11.07 15.45 -0.53
N SER A 127 12.23 14.82 -0.29
CA SER A 127 12.92 14.92 1.01
C SER A 127 14.46 14.92 0.92
N GLY A 128 15.03 14.95 -0.29
CA GLY A 128 16.49 14.92 -0.50
C GLY A 128 17.12 13.52 -0.39
N PHE A 129 16.33 12.45 -0.29
CA PHE A 129 16.87 11.10 -0.24
C PHE A 129 17.32 10.63 -1.61
N THR A 130 18.62 10.34 -1.76
CA THR A 130 19.26 10.03 -3.06
C THR A 130 19.37 8.52 -3.36
N GLY A 131 18.94 7.65 -2.43
CA GLY A 131 18.98 6.21 -2.63
C GLY A 131 17.82 5.70 -3.50
N ASN A 132 17.98 4.52 -4.07
CA ASN A 132 16.97 3.82 -4.84
C ASN A 132 16.24 2.72 -4.05
N CYS A 133 16.51 2.58 -2.75
CA CYS A 133 15.95 1.55 -1.87
C CYS A 133 15.51 2.16 -0.55
N LEU A 134 14.28 1.91 -0.15
CA LEU A 134 13.70 2.35 1.12
C LEU A 134 13.14 1.16 1.89
N PRO A 135 13.47 1.00 3.19
CA PRO A 135 12.92 -0.06 4.02
C PRO A 135 11.47 0.25 4.41
N ALA A 136 10.68 -0.80 4.59
CA ALA A 136 9.43 -0.75 5.34
C ALA A 136 9.70 -0.50 6.83
N SER A 137 8.67 -0.15 7.60
CA SER A 137 8.78 -0.03 9.06
C SER A 137 8.96 -1.39 9.71
N PRO A 138 10.09 -1.65 10.40
CA PRO A 138 10.35 -2.96 11.01
C PRO A 138 9.29 -3.36 12.03
N GLU A 139 8.76 -2.38 12.79
CA GLU A 139 7.75 -2.62 13.81
C GLU A 139 6.43 -3.09 13.19
N LEU A 140 5.98 -2.46 12.10
CA LEU A 140 4.76 -2.90 11.41
C LEU A 140 4.96 -4.28 10.79
N ASN A 141 6.10 -4.52 10.17
CA ASN A 141 6.41 -5.82 9.57
C ASN A 141 6.48 -6.93 10.63
N ALA A 142 7.01 -6.65 11.83
CA ALA A 142 7.03 -7.61 12.93
C ALA A 142 5.61 -7.98 13.38
N ILE A 143 4.71 -7.00 13.53
CA ILE A 143 3.31 -7.23 13.89
C ILE A 143 2.61 -8.06 12.81
N ILE A 144 2.77 -7.70 11.53
CA ILE A 144 2.16 -8.42 10.41
C ILE A 144 2.67 -9.87 10.35
N THR A 145 3.97 -10.08 10.51
CA THR A 145 4.57 -11.42 10.51
C THR A 145 4.07 -12.26 11.68
N GLU A 146 3.96 -11.68 12.88
CA GLU A 146 3.41 -12.41 14.03
C GLU A 146 1.93 -12.75 13.83
N THR A 147 1.17 -11.81 13.28
CA THR A 147 -0.25 -12.02 12.99
C THR A 147 -0.47 -13.12 11.95
N SER A 148 0.40 -13.21 10.94
CA SER A 148 0.27 -14.22 9.88
C SER A 148 0.39 -15.65 10.39
N LYS A 149 1.09 -15.91 11.51
CA LYS A 149 1.23 -17.24 12.10
C LYS A 149 -0.11 -17.85 12.55
N SER A 150 -1.12 -17.02 12.76
CA SER A 150 -2.49 -17.44 13.11
C SER A 150 -3.41 -17.56 11.90
N THR A 151 -2.90 -17.39 10.69
CA THR A 151 -3.66 -17.44 9.43
C THR A 151 -3.22 -18.62 8.56
N ASP A 152 -4.11 -19.10 7.71
CA ASP A 152 -3.81 -20.06 6.64
C ASP A 152 -3.39 -19.31 5.37
N LEU A 153 -2.30 -18.51 5.47
CA LEU A 153 -1.80 -17.69 4.38
C LEU A 153 -0.30 -17.93 4.20
N HIS A 154 0.11 -18.19 2.96
CA HIS A 154 1.53 -18.23 2.62
C HIS A 154 2.06 -16.80 2.49
N LEU A 155 2.79 -16.34 3.52
CA LEU A 155 3.41 -15.02 3.57
C LEU A 155 4.89 -15.13 3.21
N VAL A 156 5.27 -14.49 2.12
CA VAL A 156 6.67 -14.37 1.70
C VAL A 156 7.17 -12.97 2.05
N THR A 157 8.28 -12.88 2.76
CA THR A 157 8.93 -11.58 3.02
C THR A 157 10.06 -11.34 2.04
N GLY A 158 10.13 -10.14 1.47
CA GLY A 158 11.21 -9.79 0.54
C GLY A 158 11.06 -8.43 -0.11
N ALA A 159 12.01 -8.11 -1.00
CA ALA A 159 12.03 -6.86 -1.71
C ALA A 159 10.93 -6.78 -2.78
N VAL A 160 10.36 -5.59 -2.95
CA VAL A 160 9.50 -5.27 -4.10
C VAL A 160 10.14 -4.16 -4.95
N SER A 161 9.75 -4.07 -6.22
CA SER A 161 10.14 -2.96 -7.09
C SER A 161 8.91 -2.12 -7.44
N SER A 162 8.99 -0.84 -7.09
CA SER A 162 7.93 0.15 -7.33
C SER A 162 8.20 0.89 -8.63
N GLY A 163 7.47 0.52 -9.70
CA GLY A 163 7.65 1.07 -11.03
C GLY A 163 6.82 2.33 -11.27
N GLY A 164 7.35 3.27 -12.07
CA GLY A 164 6.60 4.45 -12.53
C GLY A 164 5.82 4.22 -13.82
N VAL A 165 6.06 3.10 -14.54
CA VAL A 165 5.45 2.80 -15.83
C VAL A 165 4.99 1.36 -15.87
N PHE A 166 3.70 1.15 -16.17
CA PHE A 166 3.11 -0.19 -16.28
C PHE A 166 3.35 -0.80 -17.67
N TYR A 167 3.02 -0.07 -18.72
CA TYR A 167 3.25 -0.48 -20.10
C TYR A 167 4.61 0.03 -20.56
N LYS A 168 5.55 -0.90 -20.75
CA LYS A 168 6.91 -0.59 -21.22
C LYS A 168 7.10 -1.18 -22.60
N GLU A 169 7.64 -0.36 -23.52
CA GLU A 169 8.19 -0.88 -24.76
C GLU A 169 9.38 -1.79 -24.47
N GLU A 170 9.54 -2.84 -25.26
CA GLU A 170 10.72 -3.70 -25.21
C GLU A 170 11.94 -2.90 -25.62
N MET A 171 12.63 -2.36 -24.63
CA MET A 171 13.95 -1.73 -24.85
C MET A 171 15.00 -2.76 -24.47
N GLN A 172 16.04 -2.88 -25.29
CA GLN A 172 17.27 -3.62 -24.96
C GLN A 172 18.04 -2.87 -23.86
N ARG A 173 17.51 -2.91 -22.65
CA ARG A 173 18.14 -2.31 -21.48
C ARG A 173 18.40 -3.41 -20.46
N GLU A 174 19.63 -3.46 -19.98
CA GLU A 174 19.98 -4.35 -18.87
C GLU A 174 19.09 -4.08 -17.66
N PRO A 175 18.56 -5.14 -17.02
CA PRO A 175 17.80 -4.99 -15.78
C PRO A 175 18.66 -4.32 -14.70
N GLU A 176 18.03 -3.53 -13.85
CA GLU A 176 18.69 -2.98 -12.67
C GLU A 176 19.26 -4.12 -11.81
N PRO A 177 20.49 -4.01 -11.27
CA PRO A 177 21.14 -5.09 -10.51
C PRO A 177 20.30 -5.63 -9.36
N TYR A 178 19.50 -4.77 -8.70
CA TYR A 178 18.64 -5.16 -7.58
C TYR A 178 17.46 -6.05 -7.99
N MET A 179 17.14 -6.14 -9.28
CA MET A 179 16.02 -6.97 -9.75
C MET A 179 16.17 -8.45 -9.40
N LYS A 180 17.40 -8.92 -9.16
CA LYS A 180 17.67 -10.31 -8.71
C LYS A 180 17.11 -10.60 -7.30
N GLU A 181 16.90 -9.57 -6.49
CA GLU A 181 16.39 -9.68 -5.12
C GLU A 181 14.87 -9.47 -5.04
N VAL A 182 14.26 -8.94 -6.11
CA VAL A 182 12.86 -8.54 -6.12
C VAL A 182 11.95 -9.75 -6.25
N LYS A 183 10.95 -9.85 -5.36
CA LYS A 183 9.93 -10.88 -5.35
C LYS A 183 8.70 -10.49 -6.17
N ALA A 184 8.33 -9.21 -6.14
CA ALA A 184 7.13 -8.73 -6.82
C ALA A 184 7.30 -7.30 -7.37
N LEU A 185 6.52 -7.00 -8.42
CA LEU A 185 6.46 -5.70 -9.08
C LEU A 185 5.14 -5.00 -8.74
N GLU A 186 5.24 -3.76 -8.27
CA GLU A 186 4.08 -2.92 -7.96
C GLU A 186 4.41 -1.45 -8.29
N MET A 187 3.63 -0.47 -7.86
CA MET A 187 3.80 0.90 -8.34
C MET A 187 3.73 1.99 -7.24
N GLU A 188 3.61 1.65 -5.95
CA GLU A 188 3.29 2.64 -4.90
C GLU A 188 4.16 2.60 -3.64
N SER A 189 4.70 1.45 -3.27
CA SER A 189 5.37 1.26 -1.97
C SER A 189 6.56 2.18 -1.75
N PHE A 190 7.31 2.53 -2.79
CA PHE A 190 8.45 3.43 -2.67
C PHE A 190 8.03 4.83 -2.19
N ALA A 191 6.93 5.38 -2.73
CA ALA A 191 6.41 6.68 -2.30
C ALA A 191 5.89 6.63 -0.87
N LEU A 192 5.19 5.55 -0.49
CA LEU A 192 4.71 5.34 0.88
C LEU A 192 5.88 5.34 1.88
N PHE A 193 6.93 4.57 1.59
CA PHE A 193 8.09 4.47 2.48
C PHE A 193 8.90 5.77 2.52
N ALA A 194 8.98 6.50 1.39
CA ALA A 194 9.60 7.82 1.36
C ALA A 194 8.88 8.81 2.28
N ASN A 195 7.56 8.90 2.18
CA ASN A 195 6.76 9.79 3.03
C ASN A 195 6.81 9.38 4.50
N ALA A 196 6.71 8.07 4.80
CA ALA A 196 6.82 7.57 6.18
C ALA A 196 8.17 7.98 6.79
N LYS A 197 9.28 7.76 6.05
CA LYS A 197 10.62 8.17 6.48
C LYS A 197 10.74 9.69 6.70
N ALA A 198 10.27 10.48 5.74
CA ALA A 198 10.38 11.94 5.79
C ALA A 198 9.59 12.58 6.94
N LEU A 199 8.46 11.97 7.30
CA LEU A 199 7.53 12.49 8.32
C LEU A 199 7.65 11.78 9.68
N GLY A 200 8.60 10.83 9.85
CA GLY A 200 8.76 10.07 11.08
C GLY A 200 7.56 9.17 11.40
N LYS A 201 6.90 8.66 10.36
CA LYS A 201 5.72 7.79 10.43
C LYS A 201 6.06 6.36 10.02
N LYS A 202 5.07 5.47 10.03
CA LYS A 202 5.26 4.05 9.76
C LYS A 202 4.50 3.59 8.53
N GLY A 203 5.19 2.90 7.63
CA GLY A 203 4.61 2.34 6.42
C GLY A 203 4.96 0.86 6.24
N ALA A 204 3.97 0.06 5.84
CA ALA A 204 4.13 -1.32 5.43
C ALA A 204 3.43 -1.57 4.09
N CYS A 205 3.82 -2.63 3.39
CA CYS A 205 3.22 -3.00 2.11
C CYS A 205 3.00 -4.50 2.06
N LEU A 206 1.73 -4.89 1.90
CA LEU A 206 1.26 -6.22 1.58
C LEU A 206 0.74 -6.21 0.14
N VAL A 207 1.21 -7.12 -0.69
CA VAL A 207 0.69 -7.29 -2.05
C VAL A 207 0.41 -8.76 -2.34
N THR A 208 -0.74 -9.04 -2.93
CA THR A 208 -1.04 -10.38 -3.47
C THR A 208 -0.60 -10.45 -4.93
N VAL A 209 0.05 -11.52 -5.30
CA VAL A 209 0.46 -11.78 -6.68
C VAL A 209 -0.77 -12.13 -7.51
N THR A 210 -1.05 -11.31 -8.51
CA THR A 210 -2.24 -11.40 -9.36
C THR A 210 -1.95 -11.59 -10.83
N ASP A 211 -0.68 -11.52 -11.20
CA ASP A 211 -0.19 -11.78 -12.55
C ASP A 211 1.21 -12.39 -12.50
N ASN A 212 1.44 -13.31 -13.40
CA ASN A 212 2.72 -13.97 -13.58
C ASN A 212 3.05 -14.04 -15.07
N LYS A 213 3.99 -13.20 -15.50
CA LYS A 213 4.38 -13.12 -16.92
C LYS A 213 4.99 -14.42 -17.47
N ARG A 214 5.62 -15.23 -16.60
CA ARG A 214 6.24 -16.49 -16.99
C ARG A 214 5.20 -17.56 -17.33
N THR A 215 4.12 -17.66 -16.54
CA THR A 215 3.04 -18.63 -16.77
C THR A 215 1.93 -18.09 -17.66
N GLY A 216 1.89 -16.76 -17.88
CA GLY A 216 0.81 -16.08 -18.58
C GLY A 216 -0.49 -15.95 -17.77
N GLU A 217 -0.47 -16.33 -16.50
CA GLU A 217 -1.64 -16.25 -15.62
C GLU A 217 -1.93 -14.81 -15.20
N LEU A 218 -3.21 -14.47 -15.18
CA LEU A 218 -3.69 -13.14 -14.85
C LEU A 218 -5.07 -13.23 -14.21
N LEU A 219 -5.24 -12.63 -13.02
CA LEU A 219 -6.56 -12.48 -12.41
C LEU A 219 -7.39 -11.40 -13.11
N THR A 220 -8.67 -11.69 -13.31
CA THR A 220 -9.64 -10.70 -13.82
C THR A 220 -9.84 -9.54 -12.83
N PRO A 221 -10.36 -8.37 -13.27
CA PRO A 221 -10.67 -7.26 -12.36
C PRO A 221 -11.61 -7.66 -11.20
N GLU A 222 -12.61 -8.51 -11.47
CA GLU A 222 -13.52 -8.99 -10.43
C GLU A 222 -12.82 -9.89 -9.42
N GLN A 223 -11.95 -10.81 -9.88
CA GLN A 223 -11.15 -11.64 -9.00
C GLN A 223 -10.19 -10.79 -8.14
N ARG A 224 -9.57 -9.75 -8.70
CA ARG A 224 -8.72 -8.81 -7.95
C ARG A 224 -9.48 -8.03 -6.88
N LYS A 225 -10.80 -7.87 -7.01
CA LYS A 225 -11.64 -7.23 -6.01
C LYS A 225 -12.00 -8.18 -4.86
N THR A 226 -12.33 -9.43 -5.16
CA THR A 226 -13.00 -10.35 -4.22
C THR A 226 -12.11 -11.46 -3.67
N HIS A 227 -11.08 -11.91 -4.42
CA HIS A 227 -10.25 -13.07 -4.03
C HIS A 227 -9.09 -12.74 -3.07
N LEU A 228 -8.91 -11.46 -2.71
CA LEU A 228 -7.81 -11.02 -1.84
C LEU A 228 -8.17 -11.05 -0.35
N GLY A 229 -9.24 -11.74 0.03
CA GLY A 229 -9.77 -11.74 1.39
C GLY A 229 -8.78 -12.17 2.47
N LYS A 230 -7.89 -13.14 2.19
CA LYS A 230 -6.86 -13.58 3.13
C LYS A 230 -5.89 -12.43 3.48
N MET A 231 -5.43 -11.66 2.48
CA MET A 231 -4.59 -10.48 2.71
C MET A 231 -5.34 -9.37 3.45
N PHE A 232 -6.61 -9.13 3.10
CA PHE A 232 -7.41 -8.11 3.80
C PHE A 232 -7.59 -8.48 5.27
N THR A 233 -7.91 -9.74 5.57
CA THR A 233 -8.03 -10.22 6.95
C THR A 233 -6.71 -10.08 7.70
N LEU A 234 -5.57 -10.49 7.11
CA LEU A 234 -4.25 -10.31 7.72
C LEU A 234 -3.97 -8.83 8.04
N ALA A 235 -4.26 -7.93 7.10
CA ALA A 235 -4.04 -6.50 7.30
C ALA A 235 -4.93 -5.91 8.40
N LEU A 236 -6.22 -6.30 8.45
CA LEU A 236 -7.15 -5.86 9.48
C LEU A 236 -6.78 -6.40 10.88
N GLU A 237 -6.46 -7.69 10.98
CA GLU A 237 -5.97 -8.30 12.23
C GLU A 237 -4.66 -7.66 12.73
N SER A 238 -3.82 -7.24 11.80
CA SER A 238 -2.58 -6.51 12.14
C SER A 238 -2.88 -5.08 12.58
N ALA A 239 -3.79 -4.39 11.89
CA ALA A 239 -4.12 -2.98 12.16
C ALA A 239 -4.63 -2.74 13.59
N ILE A 240 -5.36 -3.69 14.16
CA ILE A 240 -5.88 -3.58 15.54
C ILE A 240 -4.85 -3.90 16.63
N ARG A 241 -3.62 -4.26 16.24
CA ARG A 241 -2.49 -4.53 17.16
C ARG A 241 -1.44 -3.41 17.13
N MET A 242 -1.72 -2.29 16.42
CA MET A 242 -0.80 -1.17 16.18
C MET A 242 -1.08 0.06 17.04
#